data_32c9865a89b3382d40c5fbef6d8c8ad8
#
_entry.id   32c9865a89b3382d40c5fbef6d8c8ad8
#
_cell.length_a   1.000
_cell.length_b   1.000
_cell.length_c   1.000
_cell.angle_alpha   90.00
_cell.angle_beta   90.00
_cell.angle_gamma   90.00
#
_symmetry.space_group_name_H-M   'P 1'
#
loop_
_entity.id
_entity.type
_entity.pdbx_description
1 polymer ?
#
loop_
_entity_poly.entity_id
_entity_poly.type
_entity_poly.pdbx_seq_one_letter_code
_entity_poly.pdbx_strand_id
1 'polypeptide(L)'
;MSGSSIYNEDAYGKFAEEFHRIIKGPNIHSVDLKWLEPRAKSVGIKTQYGSYGWRSAISSRIAPKTVYLGSEKIRLPSTTADQNNLIANAPEELDKVLHLLRTFPFYHLRRQMGDNDSYNPICNLFVSEADLINFRLGYMWGNTLFKPGKRPGPEFFMIHIPEEHPIRQQVLVIPEHNINIALGTDYMGEEKKGFLRQAMWKADQEDMLGLHAGTKLVTVRDPQNKLKTYGVFLFGLSATGKSTWSCHQLGLDHKKGEKTWVTQDDIVFLNRDGSALGSENNFFVKTDVEKKYQEAMYNALVDKTALYENVMIKANGDVDFLDESLTANGRAILQRKKLWVNIEGKKVDIYTKSIDLPPLEELDGLIFAFITRRNTIMSFAQELTPEQAVLAYLWGESSHSFATQPAKAGESVRIVGTDPFIIGSRAQKVNKFYEIIMTLSANYPGKLKFMQYNTGGIGEIIAMTEENGKRTKNLVKKVNRVPIDLMAQIQRGDLRRTNEYEKGILGTKDITRCEGRSLQEWDIKNFYSSDQIKDYISDLVEGRQAYTEEISAGGLRDEVLYAAERSYRIAGHRDKRPSQNENSPEPEESSDFLEFKSRPRRDGFWRNR
;
A
#
# COMPACT_ATOMS: atom_id res chain seq x y z
N MET A 1 28.77 -3.27 30.02
CA MET A 1 28.24 -4.65 29.93
C MET A 1 27.51 -4.71 28.58
N SER A 2 28.05 -5.45 27.62
CA SER A 2 27.37 -5.72 26.34
C SER A 2 26.17 -6.61 26.65
N GLY A 3 24.99 -6.03 26.71
CA GLY A 3 23.75 -6.81 26.80
C GLY A 3 23.73 -7.79 25.63
N SER A 4 23.61 -9.09 25.92
CA SER A 4 23.44 -10.10 24.89
C SER A 4 22.23 -9.69 24.03
N SER A 5 22.43 -9.65 22.71
CA SER A 5 21.35 -9.38 21.75
C SER A 5 20.20 -10.35 22.03
N ILE A 6 18.95 -9.85 22.05
CA ILE A 6 17.74 -10.71 22.13
C ILE A 6 17.53 -11.52 20.85
N TYR A 7 18.25 -11.19 19.77
CA TYR A 7 18.22 -11.89 18.49
C TYR A 7 19.23 -13.04 18.46
N ASN A 8 18.82 -14.18 17.93
CA ASN A 8 19.64 -15.38 17.79
C ASN A 8 19.70 -15.85 16.33
N GLU A 9 20.58 -15.21 15.55
CA GLU A 9 20.70 -15.46 14.10
C GLU A 9 21.09 -16.92 13.81
N ASP A 10 21.92 -17.55 14.64
CA ASP A 10 22.28 -18.96 14.49
C ASP A 10 21.07 -19.90 14.62
N ALA A 11 20.17 -19.61 15.55
CA ALA A 11 18.94 -20.39 15.69
C ALA A 11 18.03 -20.24 14.47
N TYR A 12 17.93 -19.06 13.88
CA TYR A 12 17.13 -18.81 12.68
C TYR A 12 17.69 -19.55 11.46
N GLY A 13 19.02 -19.57 11.30
CA GLY A 13 19.71 -20.34 10.25
C GLY A 13 19.49 -21.84 10.40
N LYS A 14 19.68 -22.39 11.60
CA LYS A 14 19.43 -23.81 11.91
C LYS A 14 17.97 -24.21 11.66
N PHE A 15 17.02 -23.34 12.04
CA PHE A 15 15.60 -23.54 11.74
C PHE A 15 15.38 -23.66 10.23
N ALA A 16 15.93 -22.74 9.45
CA ALA A 16 15.74 -22.73 7.99
C ALA A 16 16.31 -24.01 7.34
N GLU A 17 17.50 -24.45 7.73
CA GLU A 17 18.12 -25.68 7.24
C GLU A 17 17.25 -26.90 7.55
N GLU A 18 16.78 -27.01 8.79
CA GLU A 18 15.95 -28.13 9.24
C GLU A 18 14.57 -28.10 8.56
N PHE A 19 13.97 -26.91 8.44
CA PHE A 19 12.72 -26.73 7.70
C PHE A 19 12.81 -27.28 6.28
N HIS A 20 13.85 -26.92 5.51
CA HIS A 20 14.04 -27.40 4.13
C HIS A 20 14.25 -28.92 4.04
N ARG A 21 14.65 -29.57 5.12
CA ARG A 21 14.74 -31.04 5.21
C ARG A 21 13.39 -31.67 5.49
N ILE A 22 12.63 -31.12 6.44
CA ILE A 22 11.35 -31.64 6.91
C ILE A 22 10.26 -31.54 5.83
N ILE A 23 10.23 -30.47 5.05
CA ILE A 23 9.18 -30.29 4.02
C ILE A 23 9.20 -31.34 2.90
N LYS A 24 10.21 -32.20 2.87
CA LYS A 24 10.31 -33.37 1.99
C LYS A 24 9.77 -34.64 2.64
N GLY A 25 9.34 -34.57 3.89
CA GLY A 25 8.86 -35.70 4.69
C GLY A 25 7.44 -36.15 4.30
N PRO A 26 7.03 -37.33 4.79
CA PRO A 26 5.74 -37.95 4.43
C PRO A 26 4.52 -37.21 4.99
N ASN A 27 4.71 -36.34 5.99
CA ASN A 27 3.61 -35.57 6.60
C ASN A 27 3.16 -34.37 5.74
N ILE A 28 3.90 -34.06 4.67
CA ILE A 28 3.63 -32.91 3.81
C ILE A 28 3.04 -33.38 2.48
N HIS A 29 1.78 -33.03 2.21
CA HIS A 29 1.11 -33.41 0.96
C HIS A 29 1.10 -32.26 -0.02
N SER A 30 1.67 -32.42 -1.19
CA SER A 30 1.55 -31.42 -2.27
C SER A 30 0.16 -31.48 -2.89
N VAL A 31 -0.52 -30.33 -2.93
CA VAL A 31 -1.89 -30.21 -3.41
C VAL A 31 -2.03 -29.10 -4.46
N ASP A 32 -3.14 -29.11 -5.17
CA ASP A 32 -3.56 -28.04 -6.07
C ASP A 32 -4.93 -27.44 -5.67
N LEU A 33 -5.37 -26.40 -6.36
CA LEU A 33 -6.67 -25.78 -6.08
C LEU A 33 -7.85 -26.72 -6.33
N LYS A 34 -7.72 -27.68 -7.26
CA LYS A 34 -8.80 -28.65 -7.53
C LYS A 34 -8.99 -29.60 -6.37
N TRP A 35 -7.90 -29.94 -5.70
CA TRP A 35 -7.93 -30.79 -4.49
C TRP A 35 -8.49 -30.01 -3.29
N LEU A 36 -8.14 -28.72 -3.14
CA LEU A 36 -8.60 -27.87 -2.04
C LEU A 36 -10.07 -27.43 -2.18
N GLU A 37 -10.54 -27.17 -3.40
CA GLU A 37 -11.86 -26.59 -3.66
C GLU A 37 -13.02 -27.34 -2.97
N PRO A 38 -13.21 -28.67 -3.17
CA PRO A 38 -14.33 -29.39 -2.54
C PRO A 38 -14.21 -29.40 -1.01
N ARG A 39 -13.00 -29.46 -0.47
CA ARG A 39 -12.74 -29.46 0.98
C ARG A 39 -13.06 -28.11 1.60
N ALA A 40 -12.57 -27.03 1.02
CA ALA A 40 -12.90 -25.69 1.46
C ALA A 40 -14.40 -25.40 1.38
N LYS A 41 -15.04 -25.79 0.28
CA LYS A 41 -16.49 -25.58 0.07
C LYS A 41 -17.36 -26.42 1.03
N SER A 42 -16.90 -27.58 1.50
CA SER A 42 -17.66 -28.40 2.45
C SER A 42 -17.89 -27.72 3.81
N VAL A 43 -17.00 -26.80 4.19
CA VAL A 43 -17.07 -26.00 5.43
C VAL A 43 -17.46 -24.54 5.17
N GLY A 44 -17.76 -24.18 3.94
CA GLY A 44 -18.16 -22.83 3.53
C GLY A 44 -19.68 -22.68 3.43
N ILE A 45 -20.14 -21.43 3.52
CA ILE A 45 -21.55 -21.07 3.32
C ILE A 45 -21.73 -20.67 1.86
N LYS A 46 -22.60 -21.38 1.13
CA LYS A 46 -22.96 -21.05 -0.24
C LYS A 46 -23.91 -19.86 -0.27
N THR A 47 -23.64 -18.89 -1.13
CA THR A 47 -24.43 -17.67 -1.27
C THR A 47 -25.48 -17.78 -2.38
N GLN A 48 -26.42 -16.83 -2.41
CA GLN A 48 -27.40 -16.65 -3.49
C GLN A 48 -26.77 -16.47 -4.89
N TYR A 49 -25.53 -15.96 -4.94
CA TYR A 49 -24.76 -15.80 -6.19
C TYR A 49 -24.09 -17.09 -6.67
N GLY A 50 -24.11 -18.17 -5.86
CA GLY A 50 -23.40 -19.41 -6.12
C GLY A 50 -21.91 -19.38 -5.72
N SER A 51 -21.45 -18.28 -5.15
CA SER A 51 -20.15 -18.10 -4.51
C SER A 51 -20.13 -18.71 -3.10
N TYR A 52 -18.99 -18.66 -2.42
CA TYR A 52 -18.82 -19.19 -1.06
C TYR A 52 -18.17 -18.19 -0.14
N GLY A 53 -18.55 -18.24 1.14
CA GLY A 53 -17.94 -17.43 2.19
C GLY A 53 -17.63 -18.23 3.44
N TRP A 54 -16.67 -17.74 4.19
CA TRP A 54 -16.17 -18.34 5.44
C TRP A 54 -16.01 -17.28 6.50
N ARG A 55 -15.97 -17.72 7.75
CA ARG A 55 -15.64 -16.88 8.90
C ARG A 55 -14.29 -17.27 9.45
N SER A 56 -13.50 -16.31 9.87
CA SER A 56 -12.31 -16.49 10.68
C SER A 56 -12.56 -16.05 12.12
N ALA A 57 -11.89 -16.65 13.08
CA ALA A 57 -11.90 -16.19 14.46
C ALA A 57 -11.17 -14.85 14.61
N ILE A 58 -10.10 -14.68 13.84
CA ILE A 58 -9.32 -13.44 13.77
C ILE A 58 -9.64 -12.74 12.45
N SER A 59 -10.27 -11.58 12.52
CA SER A 59 -10.77 -10.86 11.34
C SER A 59 -9.78 -9.84 10.73
N SER A 60 -8.58 -9.73 11.27
CA SER A 60 -7.55 -8.78 10.81
C SER A 60 -6.14 -9.30 11.06
N ARG A 61 -5.17 -8.64 10.43
CA ARG A 61 -3.76 -8.95 10.68
C ARG A 61 -3.34 -8.63 12.11
N ILE A 62 -2.45 -9.47 12.64
CA ILE A 62 -1.87 -9.31 13.98
C ILE A 62 -0.56 -8.50 13.93
N ALA A 63 -0.57 -7.36 13.23
CA ALA A 63 0.60 -6.51 13.03
C ALA A 63 1.39 -6.16 14.32
N PRO A 64 0.76 -5.89 15.48
CA PRO A 64 1.51 -5.66 16.73
C PRO A 64 2.33 -6.86 17.22
N LYS A 65 1.97 -8.06 16.79
CA LYS A 65 2.67 -9.32 17.14
C LYS A 65 3.52 -9.85 15.97
N THR A 66 3.80 -9.02 14.99
CA THR A 66 4.70 -9.36 13.87
C THR A 66 6.12 -8.93 14.23
N VAL A 67 7.08 -9.83 14.14
CA VAL A 67 8.51 -9.59 14.40
C VAL A 67 9.37 -10.06 13.24
N TYR A 68 10.47 -9.34 13.02
CA TYR A 68 11.47 -9.68 11.99
C TYR A 68 12.71 -10.26 12.67
N LEU A 69 13.07 -11.48 12.30
CA LEU A 69 14.13 -12.28 12.89
C LEU A 69 15.30 -12.40 11.91
N GLY A 70 16.46 -11.85 12.27
CA GLY A 70 17.68 -11.90 11.46
C GLY A 70 18.66 -10.77 11.80
N SER A 71 19.48 -10.39 10.81
CA SER A 71 20.53 -9.39 10.96
C SER A 71 19.97 -7.99 11.23
N GLU A 72 20.83 -7.07 11.64
CA GLU A 72 20.46 -5.67 11.90
C GLU A 72 19.76 -4.99 10.72
N LYS A 73 20.07 -5.41 9.49
CA LYS A 73 19.52 -4.83 8.26
C LYS A 73 18.00 -4.98 8.11
N ILE A 74 17.42 -6.01 8.77
CA ILE A 74 15.99 -6.32 8.63
C ILE A 74 15.19 -6.03 9.91
N ARG A 75 15.86 -5.73 11.03
CA ARG A 75 15.19 -5.47 12.30
C ARG A 75 14.33 -4.23 12.25
N LEU A 76 13.26 -4.22 13.04
CA LEU A 76 12.47 -3.01 13.23
C LEU A 76 13.33 -1.95 13.93
N PRO A 77 13.20 -0.66 13.55
CA PRO A 77 13.94 0.43 14.19
C PRO A 77 13.56 0.61 15.68
N SER A 78 12.34 0.23 16.04
CA SER A 78 11.85 0.18 17.42
C SER A 78 10.91 -1.01 17.60
N THR A 79 10.93 -1.60 18.80
CA THR A 79 10.08 -2.74 19.16
C THR A 79 9.37 -2.47 20.48
N THR A 80 8.14 -2.96 20.60
CA THR A 80 7.39 -2.94 21.86
C THR A 80 7.91 -4.00 22.83
N ALA A 81 7.54 -3.91 24.11
CA ALA A 81 7.88 -4.93 25.10
C ALA A 81 7.35 -6.32 24.68
N ASP A 82 6.14 -6.40 24.12
CA ASP A 82 5.59 -7.65 23.61
C ASP A 82 6.41 -8.20 22.45
N GLN A 83 6.82 -7.36 21.50
CA GLN A 83 7.69 -7.78 20.39
C GLN A 83 9.07 -8.25 20.88
N ASN A 84 9.64 -7.58 21.88
CA ASN A 84 10.90 -8.03 22.49
C ASN A 84 10.75 -9.43 23.12
N ASN A 85 9.64 -9.69 23.81
CA ASN A 85 9.35 -11.01 24.36
C ASN A 85 9.19 -12.06 23.26
N LEU A 86 8.52 -11.74 22.14
CA LEU A 86 8.39 -12.64 21.00
C LEU A 86 9.74 -12.96 20.37
N ILE A 87 10.61 -11.95 20.21
CA ILE A 87 11.96 -12.14 19.65
C ILE A 87 12.82 -13.02 20.57
N ALA A 88 12.80 -12.75 21.88
CA ALA A 88 13.58 -13.52 22.86
C ALA A 88 13.14 -15.00 22.93
N ASN A 89 11.83 -15.27 22.77
CA ASN A 89 11.28 -16.63 22.80
C ASN A 89 11.26 -17.30 21.40
N ALA A 90 11.63 -16.59 20.33
CA ALA A 90 11.55 -17.11 18.97
C ALA A 90 12.28 -18.46 18.77
N PRO A 91 13.48 -18.71 19.32
CA PRO A 91 14.13 -20.01 19.15
C PRO A 91 13.27 -21.18 19.65
N GLU A 92 12.65 -21.05 20.83
CA GLU A 92 11.76 -22.08 21.39
C GLU A 92 10.49 -22.28 20.53
N GLU A 93 9.88 -21.19 20.06
CA GLU A 93 8.72 -21.25 19.19
C GLU A 93 9.04 -21.89 17.83
N LEU A 94 10.21 -21.60 17.28
CA LEU A 94 10.70 -22.22 16.03
C LEU A 94 10.90 -23.74 16.20
N ASP A 95 11.43 -24.20 17.33
CA ASP A 95 11.58 -25.63 17.64
C ASP A 95 10.20 -26.32 17.74
N LYS A 96 9.19 -25.67 18.33
CA LYS A 96 7.81 -26.17 18.35
C LYS A 96 7.23 -26.29 16.94
N VAL A 97 7.47 -25.31 16.08
CA VAL A 97 7.05 -25.35 14.67
C VAL A 97 7.68 -26.52 13.93
N LEU A 98 8.99 -26.77 14.11
CA LEU A 98 9.68 -27.93 13.53
C LEU A 98 9.09 -29.25 14.05
N HIS A 99 8.78 -29.33 15.34
CA HIS A 99 8.13 -30.50 15.92
C HIS A 99 6.77 -30.78 15.28
N LEU A 100 5.93 -29.76 15.14
CA LEU A 100 4.61 -29.88 14.49
C LEU A 100 4.73 -30.31 13.03
N LEU A 101 5.64 -29.72 12.27
CA LEU A 101 5.89 -30.11 10.88
C LEU A 101 6.34 -31.57 10.73
N ARG A 102 6.97 -32.19 11.76
CA ARG A 102 7.37 -33.61 11.75
C ARG A 102 6.25 -34.55 12.15
N THR A 103 5.31 -34.09 12.95
CA THR A 103 4.36 -34.97 13.65
C THR A 103 2.92 -34.84 13.16
N PHE A 104 2.54 -33.67 12.63
CA PHE A 104 1.20 -33.41 12.12
C PHE A 104 1.16 -33.35 10.60
N PRO A 105 0.02 -33.63 9.97
CA PRO A 105 -0.14 -33.48 8.54
C PRO A 105 -0.27 -32.00 8.14
N PHE A 106 0.41 -31.64 7.05
CA PHE A 106 0.32 -30.34 6.40
C PHE A 106 0.05 -30.54 4.91
N TYR A 107 -0.79 -29.69 4.32
CA TYR A 107 -0.81 -29.57 2.88
C TYR A 107 0.16 -28.47 2.42
N HIS A 108 0.77 -28.69 1.26
CA HIS A 108 1.65 -27.76 0.58
C HIS A 108 1.01 -27.31 -0.73
N LEU A 109 0.72 -26.01 -0.85
CA LEU A 109 0.22 -25.39 -2.07
C LEU A 109 1.28 -24.49 -2.68
N ARG A 110 1.61 -24.74 -3.95
CA ARG A 110 2.58 -23.94 -4.71
C ARG A 110 1.87 -23.03 -5.69
N ARG A 111 2.17 -21.73 -5.62
CA ARG A 111 1.62 -20.70 -6.51
C ARG A 111 2.73 -19.79 -7.02
N GLN A 112 2.42 -18.96 -8.04
CA GLN A 112 3.34 -17.99 -8.62
C GLN A 112 2.80 -16.58 -8.47
N MET A 113 3.63 -15.67 -7.99
CA MET A 113 3.41 -14.24 -8.01
C MET A 113 3.97 -13.66 -9.31
N GLY A 114 3.23 -12.74 -9.94
CA GLY A 114 3.62 -12.19 -11.24
C GLY A 114 3.36 -13.15 -12.43
N ASP A 115 3.30 -12.57 -13.63
CA ASP A 115 3.17 -13.31 -14.90
C ASP A 115 3.90 -12.51 -16.00
N ASN A 116 5.20 -12.35 -15.83
CA ASN A 116 6.07 -11.53 -16.66
C ASN A 116 7.38 -12.26 -16.99
N ASP A 117 8.31 -11.60 -17.68
CA ASP A 117 9.56 -12.22 -18.14
C ASP A 117 10.70 -12.15 -17.13
N SER A 118 10.60 -11.30 -16.09
CA SER A 118 11.74 -10.96 -15.23
C SER A 118 11.58 -11.35 -13.77
N TYR A 119 10.39 -11.20 -13.15
CA TYR A 119 10.22 -11.38 -11.72
C TYR A 119 8.94 -12.16 -11.40
N ASN A 120 9.08 -13.45 -11.15
CA ASN A 120 7.96 -14.37 -10.89
C ASN A 120 8.24 -15.21 -9.64
N PRO A 121 8.14 -14.64 -8.44
CA PRO A 121 8.36 -15.38 -7.20
C PRO A 121 7.44 -16.61 -7.09
N ILE A 122 8.03 -17.72 -6.66
CA ILE A 122 7.31 -18.95 -6.35
C ILE A 122 6.97 -18.95 -4.86
N CYS A 123 5.70 -19.02 -4.56
CA CYS A 123 5.17 -18.97 -3.20
C CYS A 123 4.75 -20.38 -2.76
N ASN A 124 5.37 -20.88 -1.70
CA ASN A 124 5.15 -22.20 -1.13
C ASN A 124 4.43 -22.04 0.21
N LEU A 125 3.14 -22.35 0.26
CA LEU A 125 2.31 -22.26 1.46
C LEU A 125 2.13 -23.64 2.08
N PHE A 126 2.47 -23.77 3.37
CA PHE A 126 2.27 -24.96 4.19
C PHE A 126 1.23 -24.64 5.26
N VAL A 127 0.12 -25.35 5.28
CA VAL A 127 -0.95 -25.13 6.27
C VAL A 127 -1.26 -26.42 7.00
N SER A 128 -1.46 -26.32 8.31
CA SER A 128 -1.87 -27.44 9.16
C SER A 128 -3.21 -28.03 8.70
N GLU A 129 -3.31 -29.37 8.63
CA GLU A 129 -4.54 -30.12 8.34
C GLU A 129 -5.30 -30.53 9.62
N ALA A 130 -4.96 -29.96 10.78
CA ALA A 130 -5.60 -30.34 12.03
C ALA A 130 -7.10 -30.01 12.09
N ASP A 131 -7.55 -28.99 11.35
CA ASP A 131 -8.97 -28.66 11.20
C ASP A 131 -9.36 -28.52 9.72
N LEU A 132 -10.55 -29.03 9.36
CA LEU A 132 -11.09 -28.93 8.00
C LEU A 132 -11.28 -27.48 7.53
N ILE A 133 -11.55 -26.55 8.44
CA ILE A 133 -11.70 -25.13 8.11
C ILE A 133 -10.42 -24.53 7.53
N ASN A 134 -9.25 -25.10 7.81
CA ASN A 134 -7.96 -24.62 7.31
C ASN A 134 -7.80 -24.79 5.80
N PHE A 135 -8.55 -25.69 5.17
CA PHE A 135 -8.50 -25.84 3.70
C PHE A 135 -8.96 -24.59 2.96
N ARG A 136 -9.83 -23.75 3.59
CA ARG A 136 -10.23 -22.47 3.02
C ARG A 136 -9.07 -21.52 2.83
N LEU A 137 -8.08 -21.55 3.72
CA LEU A 137 -6.93 -20.66 3.70
C LEU A 137 -6.15 -20.79 2.40
N GLY A 138 -5.64 -22.00 2.13
CA GLY A 138 -4.93 -22.27 0.87
C GLY A 138 -5.82 -22.12 -0.36
N TYR A 139 -7.11 -22.50 -0.28
CA TYR A 139 -8.03 -22.31 -1.40
C TYR A 139 -8.25 -20.83 -1.74
N MET A 140 -8.52 -20.01 -0.75
CA MET A 140 -8.71 -18.57 -0.94
C MET A 140 -7.40 -17.92 -1.39
N TRP A 141 -6.31 -18.08 -0.64
CA TRP A 141 -5.03 -17.49 -1.00
C TRP A 141 -4.55 -17.92 -2.38
N GLY A 142 -4.65 -19.21 -2.71
CA GLY A 142 -4.22 -19.73 -4.00
C GLY A 142 -5.00 -19.16 -5.19
N ASN A 143 -6.23 -18.68 -4.97
CA ASN A 143 -7.02 -17.96 -5.97
C ASN A 143 -6.57 -16.51 -6.17
N THR A 144 -5.73 -15.94 -5.33
CA THR A 144 -5.16 -14.60 -5.57
C THR A 144 -3.99 -14.62 -6.55
N LEU A 145 -3.30 -15.76 -6.70
CA LEU A 145 -2.06 -15.90 -7.45
C LEU A 145 -2.22 -16.76 -8.72
N PHE A 146 -1.17 -16.80 -9.53
CA PHE A 146 -1.10 -17.60 -10.74
C PHE A 146 -0.76 -19.07 -10.44
N LYS A 147 -1.10 -19.96 -11.37
CA LYS A 147 -0.52 -21.30 -11.40
C LYS A 147 0.98 -21.18 -11.73
N PRO A 148 1.86 -21.95 -11.08
CA PRO A 148 3.29 -21.92 -11.39
C PRO A 148 3.56 -22.19 -12.87
N GLY A 149 4.31 -21.28 -13.49
CA GLY A 149 4.82 -21.42 -14.85
C GLY A 149 6.14 -22.19 -14.92
N LYS A 150 6.78 -22.13 -16.08
CA LYS A 150 8.10 -22.77 -16.31
C LYS A 150 9.28 -21.86 -15.96
N ARG A 151 9.03 -20.56 -15.76
CA ARG A 151 10.08 -19.59 -15.50
C ARG A 151 10.55 -19.73 -14.04
N PRO A 152 11.85 -19.80 -13.78
CA PRO A 152 12.37 -19.78 -12.43
C PRO A 152 12.17 -18.40 -11.80
N GLY A 153 11.99 -18.37 -10.49
CA GLY A 153 11.91 -17.16 -9.67
C GLY A 153 12.40 -17.45 -8.26
N PRO A 154 12.59 -16.43 -7.41
CA PRO A 154 12.91 -16.66 -6.02
C PRO A 154 11.78 -17.46 -5.35
N GLU A 155 12.16 -18.40 -4.49
CA GLU A 155 11.21 -19.19 -3.72
C GLU A 155 10.98 -18.58 -2.35
N PHE A 156 9.71 -18.41 -1.99
CA PHE A 156 9.27 -17.94 -0.67
C PHE A 156 8.45 -19.02 -0.01
N PHE A 157 8.53 -19.08 1.30
CA PHE A 157 7.90 -20.10 2.12
C PHE A 157 7.04 -19.44 3.20
N MET A 158 5.88 -20.00 3.45
CA MET A 158 5.04 -19.63 4.57
C MET A 158 4.49 -20.87 5.26
N ILE A 159 4.69 -20.94 6.56
CA ILE A 159 4.11 -21.93 7.44
C ILE A 159 2.94 -21.26 8.15
N HIS A 160 1.75 -21.83 8.04
CA HIS A 160 0.56 -21.32 8.69
C HIS A 160 -0.05 -22.39 9.60
N ILE A 161 -0.02 -22.12 10.89
CA ILE A 161 -0.58 -22.97 11.94
C ILE A 161 -1.67 -22.15 12.64
N PRO A 162 -2.94 -22.28 12.21
CA PRO A 162 -4.03 -21.46 12.74
C PRO A 162 -4.36 -21.76 14.21
N GLU A 163 -4.07 -22.95 14.67
CA GLU A 163 -4.39 -23.44 16.01
C GLU A 163 -3.59 -22.64 17.06
N GLU A 164 -4.27 -22.20 18.11
CA GLU A 164 -3.65 -21.40 19.17
C GLU A 164 -2.78 -22.22 20.11
N HIS A 165 -3.07 -23.49 20.29
CA HIS A 165 -2.44 -24.34 21.27
C HIS A 165 -1.47 -25.35 20.64
N PRO A 166 -0.25 -25.48 21.15
CA PRO A 166 0.39 -24.82 22.32
C PRO A 166 1.17 -23.53 21.98
N ILE A 167 0.92 -22.95 20.85
CA ILE A 167 1.71 -21.84 20.27
C ILE A 167 1.01 -20.50 20.53
N ARG A 168 1.79 -19.47 20.86
CA ARG A 168 1.28 -18.10 21.04
C ARG A 168 0.94 -17.46 19.68
N GLN A 169 -0.14 -16.68 19.64
CA GLN A 169 -0.48 -15.88 18.48
C GLN A 169 0.64 -14.91 18.11
N GLN A 170 1.26 -15.11 16.95
CA GLN A 170 2.38 -14.31 16.45
C GLN A 170 2.66 -14.52 14.97
N VAL A 171 3.38 -13.58 14.35
CA VAL A 171 3.94 -13.74 13.01
C VAL A 171 5.46 -13.56 13.09
N LEU A 172 6.19 -14.61 12.78
CA LEU A 172 7.65 -14.62 12.74
C LEU A 172 8.08 -14.53 11.27
N VAL A 173 8.91 -13.53 10.96
CA VAL A 173 9.39 -13.29 9.60
C VAL A 173 10.90 -13.43 9.59
N ILE A 174 11.42 -14.36 8.79
CA ILE A 174 12.86 -14.62 8.62
C ILE A 174 13.23 -14.28 7.16
N PRO A 175 13.35 -12.99 6.82
CA PRO A 175 13.44 -12.56 5.43
C PRO A 175 14.66 -13.09 4.69
N GLU A 176 15.80 -13.16 5.38
CA GLU A 176 17.07 -13.61 4.82
C GLU A 176 17.06 -15.10 4.44
N HIS A 177 16.11 -15.86 5.00
CA HIS A 177 15.83 -17.25 4.64
C HIS A 177 14.54 -17.44 3.81
N ASN A 178 13.90 -16.35 3.40
CA ASN A 178 12.65 -16.37 2.62
C ASN A 178 11.47 -17.05 3.33
N ILE A 179 11.45 -17.10 4.66
CA ILE A 179 10.43 -17.82 5.45
C ILE A 179 9.56 -16.83 6.23
N ASN A 180 8.25 -17.07 6.20
CA ASN A 180 7.25 -16.43 7.06
C ASN A 180 6.53 -17.53 7.85
N ILE A 181 6.15 -17.24 9.08
CA ILE A 181 5.43 -18.19 9.96
C ILE A 181 4.29 -17.44 10.62
N ALA A 182 3.05 -17.88 10.40
CA ALA A 182 1.86 -17.33 11.04
C ALA A 182 1.29 -18.37 12.02
N LEU A 183 1.15 -17.98 13.28
CA LEU A 183 0.76 -18.86 14.39
C LEU A 183 -0.46 -18.30 15.12
N GLY A 184 -1.43 -19.14 15.43
CA GLY A 184 -2.60 -18.79 16.23
C GLY A 184 -3.50 -17.74 15.58
N THR A 185 -3.54 -17.66 14.27
CA THR A 185 -4.41 -16.82 13.47
C THR A 185 -4.95 -17.61 12.29
N ASP A 186 -6.21 -17.42 11.97
CA ASP A 186 -6.87 -18.06 10.84
C ASP A 186 -7.32 -17.06 9.77
N TYR A 187 -6.75 -15.87 9.77
CA TYR A 187 -7.04 -14.81 8.79
C TYR A 187 -6.19 -14.97 7.54
N MET A 188 -6.82 -15.20 6.37
CA MET A 188 -6.13 -15.41 5.09
C MET A 188 -5.24 -14.23 4.66
N GLY A 189 -5.58 -13.03 5.12
CA GLY A 189 -4.77 -11.84 4.85
C GLY A 189 -3.33 -11.91 5.38
N GLU A 190 -3.00 -12.78 6.36
CA GLU A 190 -1.61 -12.98 6.79
C GLU A 190 -0.79 -13.71 5.71
N GLU A 191 -1.37 -14.75 5.07
CA GLU A 191 -0.72 -15.46 3.95
C GLU A 191 -0.42 -14.51 2.81
N LYS A 192 -1.44 -13.77 2.35
CA LYS A 192 -1.30 -12.80 1.26
C LYS A 192 -0.20 -11.79 1.55
N LYS A 193 -0.27 -11.14 2.72
CA LYS A 193 0.66 -10.05 3.05
C LYS A 193 2.05 -10.54 3.45
N GLY A 194 2.16 -11.77 3.98
CA GLY A 194 3.45 -12.42 4.23
C GLY A 194 4.25 -12.58 2.93
N PHE A 195 3.65 -13.15 1.90
CA PHE A 195 4.32 -13.32 0.60
C PHE A 195 4.60 -12.01 -0.11
N LEU A 196 3.65 -11.05 -0.12
CA LEU A 196 3.84 -9.75 -0.74
C LEU A 196 4.99 -8.97 -0.08
N ARG A 197 5.06 -8.95 1.26
CA ARG A 197 6.14 -8.34 2.03
C ARG A 197 7.50 -8.91 1.65
N GLN A 198 7.59 -10.24 1.57
CA GLN A 198 8.82 -10.94 1.18
C GLN A 198 9.22 -10.60 -0.26
N ALA A 199 8.26 -10.57 -1.17
CA ALA A 199 8.49 -10.23 -2.57
C ALA A 199 8.98 -8.78 -2.74
N MET A 200 8.41 -7.83 -2.01
CA MET A 200 8.86 -6.43 -2.04
C MET A 200 10.30 -6.28 -1.53
N TRP A 201 10.64 -6.99 -0.44
CA TRP A 201 12.00 -6.97 0.10
C TRP A 201 13.02 -7.59 -0.87
N LYS A 202 12.65 -8.69 -1.53
CA LYS A 202 13.50 -9.34 -2.53
C LYS A 202 13.64 -8.49 -3.80
N ALA A 203 12.56 -7.87 -4.26
CA ALA A 203 12.56 -6.97 -5.42
C ALA A 203 13.55 -5.79 -5.24
N ASP A 204 13.64 -5.25 -4.02
CA ASP A 204 14.62 -4.18 -3.75
C ASP A 204 16.08 -4.63 -3.92
N GLN A 205 16.37 -5.91 -3.66
CA GLN A 205 17.70 -6.47 -3.87
C GLN A 205 18.01 -6.74 -5.36
N GLU A 206 16.95 -6.81 -6.18
CA GLU A 206 17.01 -6.99 -7.63
C GLU A 206 16.78 -5.68 -8.40
N ASP A 207 17.14 -4.55 -7.77
CA ASP A 207 17.10 -3.18 -8.32
C ASP A 207 15.69 -2.66 -8.68
N MET A 208 14.64 -3.34 -8.26
CA MET A 208 13.26 -2.86 -8.32
C MET A 208 12.86 -2.17 -7.01
N LEU A 209 11.78 -1.42 -7.01
CA LEU A 209 11.17 -0.88 -5.79
C LEU A 209 9.77 -1.46 -5.60
N GLY A 210 9.59 -2.24 -4.54
CA GLY A 210 8.28 -2.70 -4.14
C GLY A 210 7.42 -1.53 -3.66
N LEU A 211 6.23 -1.34 -4.26
CA LEU A 211 5.31 -0.26 -3.95
C LEU A 211 3.95 -0.80 -3.49
N HIS A 212 3.44 -0.25 -2.40
CA HIS A 212 2.03 -0.43 -1.99
C HIS A 212 1.16 0.53 -2.80
N ALA A 213 0.92 0.18 -4.05
CA ALA A 213 0.17 1.01 -5.01
C ALA A 213 -0.68 0.15 -5.94
N GLY A 214 -1.89 0.64 -6.25
CA GLY A 214 -2.65 0.15 -7.38
C GLY A 214 -2.14 0.78 -8.68
N THR A 215 -2.36 0.11 -9.81
CA THR A 215 -1.97 0.65 -11.13
C THR A 215 -3.08 0.46 -12.15
N LYS A 216 -3.17 1.41 -13.09
CA LYS A 216 -4.10 1.38 -14.22
C LYS A 216 -3.54 2.08 -15.45
N LEU A 217 -4.03 1.71 -16.61
CA LEU A 217 -3.86 2.45 -17.86
C LEU A 217 -5.08 3.31 -18.13
N VAL A 218 -4.87 4.57 -18.49
CA VAL A 218 -5.96 5.49 -18.83
C VAL A 218 -5.68 6.13 -20.18
N THR A 219 -6.61 5.97 -21.13
CA THR A 219 -6.56 6.66 -22.42
C THR A 219 -7.58 7.78 -22.42
N VAL A 220 -7.14 9.01 -22.68
CA VAL A 220 -7.97 10.23 -22.74
C VAL A 220 -7.63 11.05 -23.96
N ARG A 221 -8.48 12.02 -24.31
CA ARG A 221 -8.18 13.03 -25.31
C ARG A 221 -7.52 14.25 -24.67
N ASP A 222 -6.40 14.67 -25.25
CA ASP A 222 -5.73 15.92 -24.87
C ASP A 222 -6.51 17.15 -25.40
N PRO A 223 -6.11 18.39 -25.05
CA PRO A 223 -6.75 19.60 -25.57
C PRO A 223 -6.72 19.74 -27.11
N GLN A 224 -5.79 19.04 -27.78
CA GLN A 224 -5.70 18.96 -29.23
C GLN A 224 -6.53 17.80 -29.83
N ASN A 225 -7.39 17.18 -29.02
CA ASN A 225 -8.28 16.07 -29.39
C ASN A 225 -7.53 14.78 -29.83
N LYS A 226 -6.24 14.60 -29.45
CA LYS A 226 -5.46 13.39 -29.69
C LYS A 226 -5.61 12.43 -28.53
N LEU A 227 -5.76 11.14 -28.80
CA LEU A 227 -5.76 10.11 -27.77
C LEU A 227 -4.35 9.97 -27.18
N LYS A 228 -4.26 9.98 -25.86
CA LYS A 228 -3.08 9.84 -25.04
C LYS A 228 -3.28 8.76 -24.00
N THR A 229 -2.29 7.88 -23.82
CA THR A 229 -2.36 6.78 -22.85
C THR A 229 -1.34 7.00 -21.74
N TYR A 230 -1.84 7.03 -20.51
CA TYR A 230 -1.06 7.24 -19.30
C TYR A 230 -1.08 5.99 -18.43
N GLY A 231 0.08 5.66 -17.84
CA GLY A 231 0.16 4.78 -16.68
C GLY A 231 -0.10 5.58 -15.40
N VAL A 232 -0.89 5.05 -14.49
CA VAL A 232 -1.22 5.72 -13.22
C VAL A 232 -0.89 4.81 -12.06
N PHE A 233 -0.06 5.30 -11.13
CA PHE A 233 0.19 4.70 -9.82
C PHE A 233 -0.70 5.37 -8.78
N LEU A 234 -1.38 4.58 -7.96
CA LEU A 234 -2.31 5.03 -6.93
C LEU A 234 -1.80 4.58 -5.56
N PHE A 235 -1.11 5.46 -4.86
CA PHE A 235 -0.68 5.22 -3.48
C PHE A 235 -1.80 5.58 -2.51
N GLY A 236 -1.94 4.85 -1.43
CA GLY A 236 -2.93 5.20 -0.41
C GLY A 236 -3.00 4.20 0.71
N LEU A 237 -3.19 4.69 1.94
CA LEU A 237 -3.47 3.87 3.11
C LEU A 237 -4.83 3.17 2.98
N SER A 238 -5.07 2.18 3.83
CA SER A 238 -6.39 1.55 3.92
C SER A 238 -7.47 2.59 4.16
N ALA A 239 -8.62 2.44 3.49
CA ALA A 239 -9.77 3.35 3.54
C ALA A 239 -9.56 4.76 2.94
N THR A 240 -8.48 5.03 2.23
CA THR A 240 -8.33 6.28 1.45
C THR A 240 -9.00 6.22 0.07
N GLY A 241 -9.46 5.05 -0.36
CA GLY A 241 -10.14 4.85 -1.65
C GLY A 241 -9.24 4.34 -2.77
N LYS A 242 -8.03 3.80 -2.48
CA LYS A 242 -7.11 3.26 -3.48
C LYS A 242 -7.81 2.29 -4.46
N SER A 243 -8.42 1.22 -3.96
CA SER A 243 -9.12 0.23 -4.80
C SER A 243 -10.31 0.83 -5.56
N THR A 244 -11.03 1.78 -4.96
CA THR A 244 -12.10 2.52 -5.64
C THR A 244 -11.55 3.22 -6.88
N TRP A 245 -10.48 4.00 -6.73
CA TRP A 245 -9.91 4.78 -7.83
C TRP A 245 -9.16 3.93 -8.85
N SER A 246 -8.65 2.76 -8.47
CA SER A 246 -8.08 1.79 -9.41
C SER A 246 -9.13 1.34 -10.44
N CYS A 247 -10.36 1.07 -10.02
CA CYS A 247 -11.44 0.57 -10.89
C CYS A 247 -12.38 1.65 -11.44
N HIS A 248 -12.34 2.89 -10.91
CA HIS A 248 -13.27 3.95 -11.29
C HIS A 248 -13.03 4.44 -12.72
N GLN A 249 -14.13 4.59 -13.51
CA GLN A 249 -14.08 4.93 -14.94
C GLN A 249 -13.94 6.43 -15.22
N LEU A 250 -13.87 7.28 -14.18
CA LEU A 250 -13.67 8.73 -14.24
C LEU A 250 -14.68 9.51 -15.10
N GLY A 251 -15.80 8.91 -15.52
CA GLY A 251 -16.75 9.51 -16.44
C GLY A 251 -16.16 9.80 -17.82
N LEU A 252 -15.28 8.92 -18.31
CA LEU A 252 -14.63 9.01 -19.61
C LEU A 252 -15.61 8.79 -20.77
N ASP A 253 -15.35 9.44 -21.89
CA ASP A 253 -16.17 9.32 -23.11
C ASP A 253 -15.71 8.14 -23.97
N HIS A 254 -16.30 6.98 -23.72
CA HIS A 254 -15.97 5.76 -24.45
C HIS A 254 -16.28 5.85 -25.95
N LYS A 255 -17.25 6.66 -26.38
CA LYS A 255 -17.54 6.87 -27.81
C LYS A 255 -16.41 7.59 -28.52
N LYS A 256 -15.68 8.42 -27.79
CA LYS A 256 -14.47 9.10 -28.31
C LYS A 256 -13.19 8.29 -28.12
N GLY A 257 -13.28 7.03 -27.69
CA GLY A 257 -12.14 6.14 -27.50
C GLY A 257 -11.43 6.32 -26.14
N GLU A 258 -11.97 7.15 -25.24
CA GLU A 258 -11.44 7.28 -23.90
C GLU A 258 -11.82 6.06 -23.07
N LYS A 259 -10.92 5.60 -22.20
CA LYS A 259 -11.14 4.40 -21.38
C LYS A 259 -10.12 4.26 -20.27
N THR A 260 -10.45 3.47 -19.27
CA THR A 260 -9.50 3.07 -18.23
C THR A 260 -9.53 1.56 -18.04
N TRP A 261 -8.36 0.97 -17.81
CA TRP A 261 -8.19 -0.44 -17.48
C TRP A 261 -7.32 -0.61 -16.26
N VAL A 262 -7.79 -1.38 -15.31
CA VAL A 262 -7.00 -1.75 -14.14
C VAL A 262 -5.98 -2.81 -14.52
N THR A 263 -4.73 -2.62 -14.07
CA THR A 263 -3.65 -3.60 -14.20
C THR A 263 -3.48 -4.34 -12.87
N GLN A 264 -3.30 -3.60 -11.75
CA GLN A 264 -3.08 -4.16 -10.42
C GLN A 264 -3.72 -3.28 -9.34
N ASP A 265 -4.12 -3.88 -8.20
CA ASP A 265 -4.80 -3.14 -7.12
C ASP A 265 -3.94 -2.84 -5.90
N ASP A 266 -2.97 -3.69 -5.55
CA ASP A 266 -2.36 -3.64 -4.22
C ASP A 266 -0.83 -3.43 -4.21
N ILE A 267 -0.05 -4.37 -4.79
CA ILE A 267 1.42 -4.32 -4.80
C ILE A 267 1.94 -4.43 -6.22
N VAL A 268 2.90 -3.58 -6.54
CA VAL A 268 3.66 -3.62 -7.80
C VAL A 268 5.15 -3.44 -7.54
N PHE A 269 5.97 -3.86 -8.49
CA PHE A 269 7.43 -3.71 -8.46
C PHE A 269 7.83 -2.73 -9.54
N LEU A 270 8.23 -1.52 -9.15
CA LEU A 270 8.62 -0.43 -10.05
C LEU A 270 10.06 -0.63 -10.52
N ASN A 271 10.25 -0.63 -11.83
CA ASN A 271 11.54 -0.65 -12.50
C ASN A 271 12.07 0.77 -12.80
N ARG A 272 13.35 0.88 -13.12
CA ARG A 272 14.01 2.15 -13.43
C ARG A 272 13.55 2.80 -14.74
N ASP A 273 12.94 2.04 -15.65
CA ASP A 273 12.34 2.52 -16.90
C ASP A 273 10.89 3.02 -16.75
N GLY A 274 10.37 3.01 -15.52
CA GLY A 274 9.01 3.41 -15.19
C GLY A 274 7.96 2.31 -15.41
N SER A 275 8.34 1.13 -15.90
CA SER A 275 7.45 -0.03 -15.91
C SER A 275 7.18 -0.53 -14.49
N ALA A 276 6.05 -1.19 -14.29
CA ALA A 276 5.74 -1.80 -13.02
C ALA A 276 5.19 -3.22 -13.20
N LEU A 277 5.85 -4.19 -12.57
CA LEU A 277 5.43 -5.58 -12.61
C LEU A 277 4.34 -5.81 -11.57
N GLY A 278 3.23 -6.39 -11.97
CA GLY A 278 2.12 -6.73 -11.08
C GLY A 278 2.40 -8.00 -10.26
N SER A 279 1.84 -8.07 -9.07
CA SER A 279 2.07 -9.18 -8.15
C SER A 279 1.00 -10.27 -8.22
N GLU A 280 -0.27 -9.93 -8.40
CA GLU A 280 -1.40 -10.81 -8.17
C GLU A 280 -2.30 -10.97 -9.40
N ASN A 281 -2.83 -12.18 -9.57
CA ASN A 281 -3.79 -12.48 -10.64
C ASN A 281 -5.17 -11.89 -10.35
N ASN A 282 -5.61 -11.94 -9.09
CA ASN A 282 -6.94 -11.55 -8.66
C ASN A 282 -6.86 -10.59 -7.46
N PHE A 283 -7.91 -9.85 -7.20
CA PHE A 283 -7.94 -8.80 -6.17
C PHE A 283 -8.45 -9.31 -4.84
N PHE A 284 -7.86 -8.83 -3.76
CA PHE A 284 -8.34 -9.05 -2.39
C PHE A 284 -8.76 -7.71 -1.79
N VAL A 285 -10.05 -7.44 -1.79
CA VAL A 285 -10.63 -6.13 -1.49
C VAL A 285 -11.52 -6.17 -0.25
N LYS A 286 -11.81 -5.00 0.34
CA LYS A 286 -12.92 -4.85 1.27
C LYS A 286 -14.25 -4.98 0.53
N THR A 287 -15.27 -5.46 1.25
CA THR A 287 -16.61 -5.68 0.67
C THR A 287 -17.56 -4.49 0.79
N ASP A 288 -17.16 -3.41 1.46
CA ASP A 288 -17.92 -2.15 1.58
C ASP A 288 -18.01 -1.40 0.22
N VAL A 289 -18.53 -2.09 -0.80
CA VAL A 289 -18.59 -1.66 -2.19
C VAL A 289 -20.00 -1.19 -2.54
N GLU A 290 -20.13 0.07 -2.93
CA GLU A 290 -21.39 0.64 -3.42
C GLU A 290 -21.50 0.55 -4.95
N LYS A 291 -22.52 -0.13 -5.46
CA LYS A 291 -22.73 -0.32 -6.92
C LYS A 291 -22.71 0.99 -7.70
N LYS A 292 -23.29 2.05 -7.13
CA LYS A 292 -23.39 3.37 -7.79
C LYS A 292 -22.01 3.94 -8.16
N TYR A 293 -21.01 3.75 -7.30
CA TYR A 293 -19.68 4.37 -7.44
C TYR A 293 -18.58 3.40 -7.82
N GLN A 294 -18.82 2.11 -7.64
CA GLN A 294 -17.83 1.04 -7.80
C GLN A 294 -18.38 -0.12 -8.61
N GLU A 295 -19.09 0.19 -9.71
CA GLU A 295 -19.86 -0.77 -10.50
C GLU A 295 -19.04 -2.00 -10.89
N ALA A 296 -17.82 -1.81 -11.37
CA ALA A 296 -16.96 -2.92 -11.80
C ALA A 296 -16.61 -3.88 -10.65
N MET A 297 -16.28 -3.33 -9.50
CA MET A 297 -15.99 -4.13 -8.30
C MET A 297 -17.26 -4.84 -7.82
N TYR A 298 -18.40 -4.16 -7.82
CA TYR A 298 -19.68 -4.74 -7.44
C TYR A 298 -20.06 -5.91 -8.36
N ASN A 299 -19.90 -5.75 -9.67
CA ASN A 299 -20.19 -6.81 -10.63
C ASN A 299 -19.31 -8.05 -10.44
N ALA A 300 -18.03 -7.84 -10.09
CA ALA A 300 -17.13 -8.94 -9.73
C ALA A 300 -17.45 -9.53 -8.35
N LEU A 301 -17.94 -8.70 -7.42
CA LEU A 301 -18.29 -9.11 -6.06
C LEU A 301 -19.51 -10.05 -6.06
N VAL A 302 -20.51 -9.82 -6.90
CA VAL A 302 -21.71 -10.67 -7.03
C VAL A 302 -21.55 -11.82 -8.06
N ASP A 303 -20.34 -12.01 -8.59
CA ASP A 303 -20.09 -13.16 -9.49
C ASP A 303 -19.92 -14.46 -8.69
N LYS A 304 -20.36 -15.58 -9.27
CA LYS A 304 -20.24 -16.91 -8.64
C LYS A 304 -18.82 -17.35 -8.30
N THR A 305 -17.82 -16.69 -8.85
CA THR A 305 -16.40 -16.97 -8.62
C THR A 305 -15.79 -16.17 -7.49
N ALA A 306 -16.53 -15.23 -6.90
CA ALA A 306 -16.09 -14.50 -5.73
C ALA A 306 -15.96 -15.42 -4.51
N LEU A 307 -14.99 -15.13 -3.63
CA LEU A 307 -14.78 -15.85 -2.39
C LEU A 307 -14.76 -14.84 -1.24
N TYR A 308 -15.56 -15.09 -0.19
CA TYR A 308 -15.72 -14.11 0.88
C TYR A 308 -15.08 -14.58 2.19
N GLU A 309 -14.52 -13.65 2.93
CA GLU A 309 -14.05 -13.85 4.30
C GLU A 309 -14.69 -12.80 5.22
N ASN A 310 -15.34 -13.27 6.28
CA ASN A 310 -15.96 -12.41 7.30
C ASN A 310 -17.04 -11.45 6.76
N VAL A 311 -17.82 -11.90 5.79
CA VAL A 311 -18.97 -11.19 5.24
C VAL A 311 -20.25 -11.81 5.83
N MET A 312 -21.25 -11.00 6.15
CA MET A 312 -22.53 -11.48 6.64
C MET A 312 -23.29 -12.22 5.53
N ILE A 313 -23.51 -13.52 5.74
CA ILE A 313 -24.31 -14.39 4.87
C ILE A 313 -25.45 -14.95 5.72
N LYS A 314 -26.68 -14.64 5.33
CA LYS A 314 -27.91 -15.10 6.00
C LYS A 314 -28.17 -16.59 5.70
N ALA A 315 -29.05 -17.21 6.48
CA ALA A 315 -29.38 -18.65 6.36
C ALA A 315 -29.95 -19.01 4.96
N ASN A 316 -30.63 -18.07 4.29
CA ASN A 316 -31.13 -18.25 2.92
C ASN A 316 -30.08 -18.00 1.82
N GLY A 317 -28.85 -17.69 2.19
CA GLY A 317 -27.76 -17.39 1.27
C GLY A 317 -27.63 -15.92 0.86
N ASP A 318 -28.51 -15.03 1.31
CA ASP A 318 -28.41 -13.59 1.06
C ASP A 318 -27.14 -13.03 1.67
N VAL A 319 -26.45 -12.17 0.94
CA VAL A 319 -25.21 -11.53 1.37
C VAL A 319 -25.45 -10.06 1.64
N ASP A 320 -25.07 -9.61 2.82
CA ASP A 320 -25.03 -8.19 3.18
C ASP A 320 -23.57 -7.72 3.26
N PHE A 321 -23.12 -7.02 2.22
CA PHE A 321 -21.75 -6.54 2.10
C PHE A 321 -21.43 -5.33 2.97
N LEU A 322 -22.46 -4.64 3.47
CA LEU A 322 -22.33 -3.44 4.31
C LEU A 322 -22.56 -3.73 5.80
N ASP A 323 -22.95 -4.96 6.13
CA ASP A 323 -23.14 -5.37 7.52
C ASP A 323 -21.79 -5.57 8.22
N GLU A 324 -21.48 -4.72 9.16
CA GLU A 324 -20.26 -4.74 9.97
C GLU A 324 -20.43 -5.48 11.31
N SER A 325 -21.56 -6.16 11.55
CA SER A 325 -21.83 -6.85 12.84
C SER A 325 -20.84 -7.99 13.12
N LEU A 326 -20.29 -8.63 12.10
CA LEU A 326 -19.19 -9.61 12.26
C LEU A 326 -17.85 -8.91 12.43
N THR A 327 -17.57 -7.94 11.58
CA THR A 327 -16.36 -7.12 11.58
C THR A 327 -16.47 -6.02 10.53
N ALA A 328 -15.84 -4.87 10.79
CA ALA A 328 -15.66 -3.82 9.77
C ALA A 328 -14.60 -4.19 8.70
N ASN A 329 -14.11 -5.43 8.68
CA ASN A 329 -13.06 -5.91 7.77
C ASN A 329 -13.51 -7.09 6.89
N GLY A 330 -14.76 -7.10 6.44
CA GLY A 330 -15.23 -8.06 5.44
C GLY A 330 -14.37 -8.00 4.18
N ARG A 331 -13.98 -9.16 3.66
CA ARG A 331 -13.06 -9.29 2.51
C ARG A 331 -13.64 -10.15 1.41
N ALA A 332 -13.22 -9.86 0.18
CA ALA A 332 -13.53 -10.72 -0.97
C ALA A 332 -12.32 -10.88 -1.89
N ILE A 333 -12.18 -12.07 -2.45
CA ILE A 333 -11.33 -12.32 -3.62
C ILE A 333 -12.20 -12.15 -4.85
N LEU A 334 -11.86 -11.16 -5.68
CA LEU A 334 -12.54 -10.86 -6.93
C LEU A 334 -11.65 -11.29 -8.09
N GLN A 335 -12.20 -12.07 -9.00
CA GLN A 335 -11.49 -12.38 -10.22
C GLN A 335 -11.36 -11.13 -11.10
N ARG A 336 -10.14 -10.72 -11.43
CA ARG A 336 -9.84 -9.54 -12.27
C ARG A 336 -10.59 -9.57 -13.59
N LYS A 337 -10.72 -10.75 -14.21
CA LYS A 337 -11.46 -10.97 -15.46
C LYS A 337 -12.98 -10.81 -15.34
N LYS A 338 -13.49 -10.54 -14.14
CA LYS A 338 -14.91 -10.26 -13.86
C LYS A 338 -15.18 -8.77 -13.59
N LEU A 339 -14.16 -7.93 -13.71
CA LEU A 339 -14.32 -6.49 -13.62
C LEU A 339 -14.87 -5.94 -14.94
N TRP A 340 -16.12 -5.47 -14.91
CA TRP A 340 -16.79 -4.89 -16.06
C TRP A 340 -17.77 -3.81 -15.61
N VAL A 341 -18.08 -2.88 -16.51
CA VAL A 341 -19.09 -1.83 -16.32
C VAL A 341 -20.11 -1.87 -17.45
N ASN A 342 -21.30 -1.33 -17.18
CA ASN A 342 -22.32 -1.12 -18.20
C ASN A 342 -22.13 0.26 -18.84
N ILE A 343 -21.82 0.30 -20.12
CA ILE A 343 -21.74 1.53 -20.88
C ILE A 343 -22.82 1.48 -21.96
N GLU A 344 -23.86 2.29 -21.80
CA GLU A 344 -24.98 2.39 -22.73
C GLU A 344 -25.64 1.02 -23.08
N GLY A 345 -25.83 0.20 -22.05
CA GLY A 345 -26.43 -1.12 -22.21
C GLY A 345 -25.46 -2.21 -22.65
N LYS A 346 -24.19 -1.89 -22.88
CA LYS A 346 -23.17 -2.87 -23.26
C LYS A 346 -22.23 -3.16 -22.10
N LYS A 347 -21.93 -4.45 -21.92
CA LYS A 347 -20.88 -4.89 -20.99
C LYS A 347 -19.51 -4.52 -21.57
N VAL A 348 -18.71 -3.78 -20.80
CA VAL A 348 -17.34 -3.39 -21.16
C VAL A 348 -16.38 -3.86 -20.06
N ASP A 349 -15.47 -4.74 -20.43
CA ASP A 349 -14.42 -5.22 -19.52
C ASP A 349 -13.39 -4.11 -19.26
N ILE A 350 -12.97 -3.96 -17.99
CA ILE A 350 -12.07 -2.87 -17.58
C ILE A 350 -10.72 -3.38 -17.04
N TYR A 351 -10.31 -4.54 -17.42
CA TYR A 351 -9.00 -5.11 -17.04
C TYR A 351 -8.09 -5.24 -18.27
N THR A 352 -6.80 -5.13 -18.04
CA THR A 352 -5.76 -5.36 -19.08
C THR A 352 -5.48 -6.86 -19.25
N LYS A 353 -4.90 -7.24 -20.38
CA LYS A 353 -4.43 -8.62 -20.59
C LYS A 353 -3.25 -8.93 -19.64
N SER A 354 -2.22 -8.08 -19.63
CA SER A 354 -1.14 -8.12 -18.64
C SER A 354 -1.58 -7.48 -17.33
N ILE A 355 -0.96 -7.89 -16.22
CA ILE A 355 -1.09 -7.24 -14.92
C ILE A 355 -0.03 -6.14 -14.72
N ASP A 356 0.87 -5.96 -15.68
CA ASP A 356 1.99 -5.04 -15.61
C ASP A 356 1.66 -3.71 -16.29
N LEU A 357 2.29 -2.63 -15.85
CA LEU A 357 2.41 -1.39 -16.62
C LEU A 357 3.63 -1.48 -17.55
N PRO A 358 3.49 -1.07 -18.83
CA PRO A 358 4.61 -1.03 -19.74
C PRO A 358 5.61 0.07 -19.36
N PRO A 359 6.83 0.06 -19.96
CA PRO A 359 7.82 1.12 -19.79
C PRO A 359 7.28 2.50 -20.17
N LEU A 360 7.82 3.55 -19.55
CA LEU A 360 7.41 4.94 -19.83
C LEU A 360 7.63 5.32 -21.32
N GLU A 361 8.58 4.70 -21.98
CA GLU A 361 8.83 4.93 -23.41
C GLU A 361 7.60 4.61 -24.28
N GLU A 362 6.84 3.56 -23.93
CA GLU A 362 5.62 3.11 -24.62
C GLU A 362 4.37 3.92 -24.26
N LEU A 363 4.48 4.85 -23.28
CA LEU A 363 3.38 5.65 -22.77
C LEU A 363 3.55 7.13 -23.15
N ASP A 364 2.43 7.85 -23.20
CA ASP A 364 2.44 9.31 -23.30
C ASP A 364 2.84 9.97 -21.96
N GLY A 365 2.79 9.25 -20.85
CA GLY A 365 3.29 9.68 -19.56
C GLY A 365 2.91 8.75 -18.40
N LEU A 366 3.49 9.04 -17.24
CA LEU A 366 3.14 8.41 -15.96
C LEU A 366 2.60 9.44 -14.97
N ILE A 367 1.59 9.04 -14.23
CA ILE A 367 1.05 9.83 -13.11
C ILE A 367 1.28 9.05 -11.81
N PHE A 368 1.99 9.68 -10.88
CA PHE A 368 2.14 9.19 -9.51
C PHE A 368 1.13 9.94 -8.63
N ALA A 369 0.05 9.26 -8.24
CA ALA A 369 -1.06 9.83 -7.50
C ALA A 369 -1.04 9.36 -6.03
N PHE A 370 -0.73 10.27 -5.11
CA PHE A 370 -0.77 10.04 -3.67
C PHE A 370 -2.17 10.34 -3.15
N ILE A 371 -2.90 9.30 -2.75
CA ILE A 371 -4.25 9.44 -2.22
C ILE A 371 -4.17 9.59 -0.71
N THR A 372 -4.57 10.73 -0.21
CA THR A 372 -4.69 11.00 1.23
C THR A 372 -6.16 11.15 1.63
N ARG A 373 -6.43 11.08 2.92
CA ARG A 373 -7.72 11.40 3.51
C ARG A 373 -7.50 12.40 4.64
N ARG A 374 -7.60 13.67 4.30
CA ARG A 374 -7.55 14.80 5.24
C ARG A 374 -8.90 15.46 5.29
N ASN A 375 -9.26 16.00 6.45
CA ASN A 375 -10.57 16.62 6.68
C ASN A 375 -10.46 18.13 6.94
N THR A 376 -9.23 18.68 6.86
CA THR A 376 -8.95 20.07 7.24
C THR A 376 -8.44 20.91 6.07
N ILE A 377 -7.20 21.41 6.14
CA ILE A 377 -6.67 22.46 5.27
C ILE A 377 -6.10 21.99 3.92
N MET A 378 -6.14 20.70 3.62
CA MET A 378 -5.57 20.19 2.39
C MET A 378 -6.55 20.30 1.23
N SER A 379 -6.14 20.95 0.14
CA SER A 379 -6.90 21.04 -1.11
C SER A 379 -7.26 19.65 -1.66
N PHE A 380 -8.32 19.55 -2.47
CA PHE A 380 -8.76 18.29 -3.07
C PHE A 380 -7.76 17.69 -4.03
N ALA A 381 -7.01 18.54 -4.74
CA ALA A 381 -5.90 18.11 -5.56
C ALA A 381 -4.75 19.09 -5.49
N GLN A 382 -3.54 18.57 -5.45
CA GLN A 382 -2.30 19.32 -5.46
C GLN A 382 -1.38 18.73 -6.54
N GLU A 383 -0.86 19.62 -7.42
CA GLU A 383 0.21 19.26 -8.33
C GLU A 383 1.55 19.45 -7.61
N LEU A 384 2.40 18.43 -7.68
CA LEU A 384 3.66 18.34 -6.96
C LEU A 384 4.85 18.45 -7.92
N THR A 385 5.97 19.01 -7.44
CA THR A 385 7.28 18.84 -8.09
C THR A 385 7.82 17.43 -7.83
N PRO A 386 8.86 16.96 -8.57
CA PRO A 386 9.49 15.66 -8.27
C PRO A 386 9.93 15.53 -6.82
N GLU A 387 10.55 16.57 -6.24
CA GLU A 387 10.98 16.58 -4.84
C GLU A 387 9.80 16.52 -3.88
N GLN A 388 8.72 17.25 -4.17
CA GLN A 388 7.49 17.20 -3.36
C GLN A 388 6.81 15.81 -3.46
N ALA A 389 6.92 15.12 -4.59
CA ALA A 389 6.45 13.75 -4.72
C ALA A 389 7.26 12.77 -3.86
N VAL A 390 8.58 12.96 -3.77
CA VAL A 390 9.42 12.20 -2.83
C VAL A 390 9.03 12.46 -1.39
N LEU A 391 8.70 13.71 -1.03
CA LEU A 391 8.19 14.03 0.31
C LEU A 391 6.81 13.42 0.55
N ALA A 392 5.92 13.41 -0.44
CA ALA A 392 4.63 12.74 -0.34
C ALA A 392 4.81 11.23 -0.11
N TYR A 393 5.80 10.62 -0.76
CA TYR A 393 6.18 9.22 -0.53
C TYR A 393 6.80 9.00 0.87
N LEU A 394 7.72 9.87 1.31
CA LEU A 394 8.32 9.83 2.64
C LEU A 394 7.25 9.89 3.73
N TRP A 395 6.34 10.84 3.64
CA TRP A 395 5.33 11.02 4.67
C TRP A 395 4.19 10.01 4.56
N GLY A 396 3.78 9.62 3.36
CA GLY A 396 2.67 8.67 3.11
C GLY A 396 1.48 8.94 4.02
N GLU A 397 1.09 10.22 4.12
CA GLU A 397 0.25 10.70 5.20
C GLU A 397 -1.25 10.63 4.94
N SER A 398 -2.00 10.43 6.01
CA SER A 398 -3.45 10.51 6.06
C SER A 398 -3.87 10.98 7.47
N SER A 399 -5.17 11.03 7.74
CA SER A 399 -5.67 11.27 9.09
C SER A 399 -6.74 10.24 9.48
N HIS A 400 -6.80 9.95 10.79
CA HIS A 400 -7.90 9.17 11.36
C HIS A 400 -9.19 9.98 11.30
N SER A 401 -10.28 9.39 10.84
CA SER A 401 -11.59 10.04 10.91
C SER A 401 -12.28 9.75 12.24
N PHE A 402 -13.11 10.69 12.68
CA PHE A 402 -13.93 10.50 13.89
C PHE A 402 -14.84 9.26 13.79
N ALA A 403 -15.32 8.94 12.58
CA ALA A 403 -16.20 7.80 12.35
C ALA A 403 -15.48 6.43 12.45
N THR A 404 -14.17 6.36 12.13
CA THR A 404 -13.42 5.10 12.12
C THR A 404 -12.63 4.84 13.41
N GLN A 405 -12.07 5.90 14.00
CA GLN A 405 -11.30 5.84 15.25
C GLN A 405 -11.55 7.12 16.08
N PRO A 406 -12.66 7.22 16.82
CA PRO A 406 -13.02 8.43 17.54
C PRO A 406 -11.93 8.92 18.50
N ALA A 407 -11.25 8.01 19.19
CA ALA A 407 -10.16 8.34 20.12
C ALA A 407 -8.93 8.97 19.45
N LYS A 408 -8.71 8.71 18.16
CA LYS A 408 -7.59 9.22 17.36
C LYS A 408 -8.03 10.20 16.26
N ALA A 409 -9.29 10.63 16.29
CA ALA A 409 -9.82 11.53 15.28
C ALA A 409 -8.95 12.79 15.11
N GLY A 410 -8.66 13.16 13.88
CA GLY A 410 -7.79 14.28 13.53
C GLY A 410 -6.29 14.02 13.67
N GLU A 411 -5.88 12.92 14.32
CA GLU A 411 -4.45 12.57 14.38
C GLU A 411 -3.94 12.13 13.01
N SER A 412 -2.73 12.58 12.69
CA SER A 412 -2.05 12.20 11.47
C SER A 412 -1.50 10.78 11.57
N VAL A 413 -1.65 10.05 10.47
CA VAL A 413 -0.96 8.77 10.25
C VAL A 413 0.07 9.01 9.17
N ARG A 414 1.32 8.60 9.40
CA ARG A 414 2.41 8.70 8.42
C ARG A 414 3.09 7.36 8.28
N ILE A 415 3.21 6.89 7.05
CA ILE A 415 3.84 5.60 6.72
C ILE A 415 4.53 5.75 5.37
N VAL A 416 5.85 5.58 5.31
CA VAL A 416 6.62 5.68 4.06
C VAL A 416 5.94 4.88 2.94
N GLY A 417 5.71 5.53 1.79
CA GLY A 417 5.06 4.93 0.62
C GLY A 417 3.66 4.38 0.88
N THR A 418 2.99 4.77 1.97
CA THR A 418 1.74 4.14 2.46
C THR A 418 1.87 2.63 2.71
N ASP A 419 3.11 2.15 2.93
CA ASP A 419 3.45 0.73 3.01
C ASP A 419 3.78 0.27 4.44
N PRO A 420 2.85 -0.41 5.13
CA PRO A 420 3.10 -0.97 6.46
C PRO A 420 3.92 -2.28 6.44
N PHE A 421 4.40 -2.73 5.27
CA PHE A 421 5.06 -4.02 5.08
C PHE A 421 6.57 -3.92 4.81
N ILE A 422 7.14 -2.72 4.90
CA ILE A 422 8.57 -2.50 4.62
C ILE A 422 9.43 -3.34 5.58
N ILE A 423 10.29 -4.16 5.01
CA ILE A 423 11.39 -4.84 5.72
C ILE A 423 12.65 -4.01 5.56
N GLY A 424 13.38 -3.81 6.66
CA GLY A 424 14.60 -3.04 6.66
C GLY A 424 14.39 -1.52 6.68
N SER A 425 15.37 -0.78 6.18
CA SER A 425 15.40 0.69 6.28
C SER A 425 14.34 1.37 5.42
N ARG A 426 13.44 2.10 6.08
CA ARG A 426 12.48 2.99 5.42
C ARG A 426 13.17 4.12 4.66
N ALA A 427 14.27 4.65 5.19
CA ALA A 427 15.06 5.68 4.52
C ALA A 427 15.61 5.21 3.17
N GLN A 428 16.10 3.96 3.10
CA GLN A 428 16.60 3.41 1.83
C GLN A 428 15.50 3.26 0.78
N LYS A 429 14.25 2.99 1.18
CA LYS A 429 13.11 3.00 0.26
C LYS A 429 12.85 4.38 -0.32
N VAL A 430 12.88 5.42 0.53
CA VAL A 430 12.73 6.81 0.09
C VAL A 430 13.87 7.21 -0.84
N ASN A 431 15.11 6.88 -0.49
CA ASN A 431 16.28 7.16 -1.32
C ASN A 431 16.15 6.50 -2.71
N LYS A 432 15.73 5.24 -2.76
CA LYS A 432 15.53 4.52 -4.02
C LYS A 432 14.39 5.13 -4.86
N PHE A 433 13.29 5.50 -4.21
CA PHE A 433 12.21 6.21 -4.88
C PHE A 433 12.69 7.56 -5.45
N TYR A 434 13.46 8.33 -4.68
CA TYR A 434 14.10 9.56 -5.14
C TYR A 434 14.94 9.32 -6.40
N GLU A 435 15.84 8.33 -6.38
CA GLU A 435 16.69 8.01 -7.53
C GLU A 435 15.90 7.68 -8.79
N ILE A 436 14.86 6.84 -8.66
CA ILE A 436 14.01 6.46 -9.80
C ILE A 436 13.27 7.68 -10.34
N ILE A 437 12.62 8.47 -9.49
CA ILE A 437 11.83 9.63 -9.90
C ILE A 437 12.69 10.70 -10.54
N MET A 438 13.85 11.02 -9.96
CA MET A 438 14.75 12.05 -10.51
C MET A 438 15.34 11.61 -11.86
N THR A 439 15.73 10.33 -11.98
CA THR A 439 16.24 9.76 -13.23
C THR A 439 15.18 9.78 -14.34
N LEU A 440 13.96 9.33 -14.03
CA LEU A 440 12.85 9.35 -15.00
C LEU A 440 12.49 10.77 -15.41
N SER A 441 12.46 11.72 -14.44
CA SER A 441 12.16 13.13 -14.73
C SER A 441 13.20 13.77 -15.66
N ALA A 442 14.48 13.43 -15.49
CA ALA A 442 15.56 13.92 -16.32
C ALA A 442 15.54 13.31 -17.74
N ASN A 443 15.28 11.99 -17.83
CA ASN A 443 15.29 11.28 -19.10
C ASN A 443 14.04 11.53 -19.96
N TYR A 444 12.91 11.83 -19.32
CA TYR A 444 11.61 12.00 -19.99
C TYR A 444 10.93 13.31 -19.57
N PRO A 445 11.51 14.48 -19.89
CA PRO A 445 10.96 15.78 -19.46
C PRO A 445 9.51 15.95 -19.94
N GLY A 446 8.62 16.32 -19.00
CA GLY A 446 7.21 16.56 -19.25
C GLY A 446 6.33 15.30 -19.37
N LYS A 447 6.89 14.09 -19.30
CA LYS A 447 6.11 12.84 -19.27
C LYS A 447 5.67 12.40 -17.88
N LEU A 448 6.29 12.89 -16.80
CA LEU A 448 5.88 12.57 -15.44
C LEU A 448 4.99 13.67 -14.87
N LYS A 449 3.95 13.24 -14.16
CA LYS A 449 3.07 14.11 -13.39
C LYS A 449 2.90 13.54 -11.98
N PHE A 450 3.00 14.39 -10.98
CA PHE A 450 2.86 14.01 -9.58
C PHE A 450 1.67 14.73 -8.97
N MET A 451 0.74 13.96 -8.41
CA MET A 451 -0.50 14.49 -7.87
C MET A 451 -0.72 14.00 -6.45
N GLN A 452 -1.24 14.86 -5.60
CA GLN A 452 -1.82 14.44 -4.32
C GLN A 452 -3.32 14.69 -4.36
N TYR A 453 -4.12 13.63 -4.16
CA TYR A 453 -5.58 13.70 -4.14
C TYR A 453 -6.08 13.50 -2.72
N ASN A 454 -6.83 14.49 -2.22
CA ASN A 454 -7.48 14.41 -0.92
C ASN A 454 -8.92 13.90 -1.07
N THR A 455 -9.16 12.65 -0.74
CA THR A 455 -10.48 11.99 -0.77
C THR A 455 -11.28 12.18 0.52
N GLY A 456 -10.76 12.91 1.48
CA GLY A 456 -11.45 13.29 2.72
C GLY A 456 -12.43 14.42 2.49
N GLY A 457 -12.00 15.64 2.80
CA GLY A 457 -12.84 16.83 2.66
C GLY A 457 -12.19 18.04 3.34
N ILE A 458 -13.01 19.05 3.58
CA ILE A 458 -12.60 20.31 4.21
C ILE A 458 -13.63 20.70 5.28
N GLY A 459 -13.23 21.41 6.31
CA GLY A 459 -14.12 22.06 7.25
C GLY A 459 -14.41 21.28 8.53
N GLU A 460 -13.73 20.15 8.80
CA GLU A 460 -13.83 19.47 10.09
C GLU A 460 -13.19 20.29 11.21
N ILE A 461 -13.89 20.44 12.34
CA ILE A 461 -13.38 21.07 13.55
C ILE A 461 -13.56 20.11 14.71
N ILE A 462 -12.46 19.78 15.38
CA ILE A 462 -12.43 18.95 16.58
C ILE A 462 -11.93 19.82 17.74
N ALA A 463 -12.73 20.00 18.78
CA ALA A 463 -12.34 20.66 20.01
C ALA A 463 -11.77 19.66 21.01
N MET A 464 -10.73 20.06 21.73
CA MET A 464 -10.23 19.33 22.89
C MET A 464 -10.90 19.93 24.14
N THR A 465 -11.63 19.10 24.89
CA THR A 465 -12.14 19.49 26.20
C THR A 465 -11.40 18.70 27.28
N GLU A 466 -11.05 19.39 28.35
CA GLU A 466 -10.42 18.74 29.51
C GLU A 466 -11.40 18.82 30.69
N GLU A 467 -11.93 17.68 31.09
CA GLU A 467 -12.79 17.53 32.25
C GLU A 467 -12.14 16.54 33.22
N ASN A 468 -11.96 16.97 34.47
CA ASN A 468 -11.37 16.14 35.55
C ASN A 468 -9.99 15.52 35.16
N GLY A 469 -9.14 16.27 34.47
CA GLY A 469 -7.82 15.79 34.03
C GLY A 469 -7.86 14.79 32.86
N LYS A 470 -9.04 14.50 32.31
CA LYS A 470 -9.21 13.65 31.14
C LYS A 470 -9.50 14.48 29.91
N ARG A 471 -8.58 14.41 28.93
CA ARG A 471 -8.78 15.07 27.63
C ARG A 471 -9.72 14.25 26.76
N THR A 472 -10.79 14.88 26.29
CA THR A 472 -11.73 14.30 25.33
C THR A 472 -11.78 15.12 24.06
N LYS A 473 -11.91 14.43 22.93
CA LYS A 473 -12.04 15.05 21.61
C LYS A 473 -13.50 15.08 21.21
N ASN A 474 -14.03 16.28 21.00
CA ASN A 474 -15.42 16.49 20.60
C ASN A 474 -15.48 17.03 19.17
N LEU A 475 -16.25 16.39 18.31
CA LEU A 475 -16.52 16.85 16.96
C LEU A 475 -17.45 18.08 17.00
N VAL A 476 -16.92 19.26 16.74
CA VAL A 476 -17.66 20.54 16.72
C VAL A 476 -18.33 20.74 15.37
N LYS A 477 -17.60 20.47 14.29
CA LYS A 477 -18.12 20.61 12.92
C LYS A 477 -17.69 19.41 12.08
N LYS A 478 -18.65 18.81 11.37
CA LYS A 478 -18.40 17.68 10.47
C LYS A 478 -17.66 18.16 9.22
N VAL A 479 -16.86 17.27 8.63
CA VAL A 479 -16.20 17.48 7.36
C VAL A 479 -17.22 17.64 6.22
N ASN A 480 -16.95 18.58 5.32
CA ASN A 480 -17.59 18.65 4.00
C ASN A 480 -16.78 17.75 3.07
N ARG A 481 -17.28 16.56 2.79
CA ARG A 481 -16.58 15.58 1.96
C ARG A 481 -16.56 16.00 0.50
N VAL A 482 -15.44 15.74 -0.17
CA VAL A 482 -15.36 15.87 -1.61
C VAL A 482 -16.33 14.88 -2.26
N PRO A 483 -17.25 15.35 -3.15
CA PRO A 483 -18.11 14.44 -3.91
C PRO A 483 -17.26 13.52 -4.82
N ILE A 484 -17.64 12.24 -4.90
CA ILE A 484 -16.93 11.26 -5.74
C ILE A 484 -16.89 11.71 -7.20
N ASP A 485 -18.00 12.24 -7.71
CA ASP A 485 -18.08 12.73 -9.09
C ASP A 485 -17.15 13.92 -9.33
N LEU A 486 -16.98 14.83 -8.36
CA LEU A 486 -16.02 15.93 -8.44
C LEU A 486 -14.58 15.40 -8.45
N MET A 487 -14.24 14.47 -7.57
CA MET A 487 -12.91 13.86 -7.56
C MET A 487 -12.61 13.11 -8.86
N ALA A 488 -13.62 12.44 -9.46
CA ALA A 488 -13.48 11.80 -10.76
C ALA A 488 -13.24 12.83 -11.89
N GLN A 489 -13.95 13.97 -11.87
CA GLN A 489 -13.72 15.09 -12.79
C GLN A 489 -12.32 15.67 -12.63
N ILE A 490 -11.85 15.87 -11.39
CA ILE A 490 -10.48 16.35 -11.10
C ILE A 490 -9.44 15.41 -11.72
N GLN A 491 -9.51 14.11 -11.43
CA GLN A 491 -8.56 13.15 -11.99
C GLN A 491 -8.62 13.10 -13.53
N ARG A 492 -9.81 13.17 -14.12
CA ARG A 492 -10.00 13.24 -15.56
C ARG A 492 -9.41 14.51 -16.17
N GLY A 493 -9.66 15.66 -15.56
CA GLY A 493 -9.10 16.94 -15.99
C GLY A 493 -7.57 16.97 -15.93
N ASP A 494 -6.97 16.32 -14.92
CA ASP A 494 -5.51 16.19 -14.83
C ASP A 494 -4.92 15.35 -15.96
N LEU A 495 -5.57 14.25 -16.30
CA LEU A 495 -5.21 13.39 -17.44
C LEU A 495 -5.36 14.13 -18.77
N ARG A 496 -6.47 14.90 -18.94
CA ARG A 496 -6.74 15.72 -20.12
C ARG A 496 -5.94 17.02 -20.17
N ARG A 497 -5.24 17.40 -19.08
CA ARG A 497 -4.52 18.67 -18.92
C ARG A 497 -5.44 19.89 -19.04
N THR A 498 -6.62 19.84 -18.45
CA THR A 498 -7.64 20.90 -18.49
C THR A 498 -7.90 21.56 -17.12
N ASN A 499 -7.24 21.10 -16.07
CA ASN A 499 -7.31 21.71 -14.75
C ASN A 499 -6.30 22.85 -14.59
N GLU A 500 -6.66 23.84 -13.76
CA GLU A 500 -5.79 24.96 -13.41
C GLU A 500 -5.38 24.88 -11.94
N TYR A 501 -4.11 25.22 -11.68
CA TYR A 501 -3.48 25.14 -10.38
C TYR A 501 -2.77 26.45 -10.04
N GLU A 502 -2.86 26.88 -8.79
CA GLU A 502 -2.17 28.06 -8.27
C GLU A 502 -1.41 27.72 -6.98
N LYS A 503 -0.44 28.57 -6.59
CA LYS A 503 0.35 28.38 -5.37
C LYS A 503 -0.56 28.34 -4.14
N GLY A 504 -0.56 27.18 -3.46
CA GLY A 504 -1.32 26.96 -2.23
C GLY A 504 -0.56 27.30 -0.96
N ILE A 505 -1.26 27.20 0.17
CA ILE A 505 -0.72 27.53 1.49
C ILE A 505 0.36 26.58 2.00
N LEU A 506 0.40 25.37 1.49
CA LEU A 506 1.42 24.36 1.84
C LEU A 506 2.62 24.37 0.89
N GLY A 507 2.68 25.36 -0.04
CA GLY A 507 3.77 25.49 -1.01
C GLY A 507 3.68 24.55 -2.22
N THR A 508 2.63 23.74 -2.28
CA THR A 508 2.23 22.97 -3.47
C THR A 508 1.40 23.85 -4.41
N LYS A 509 1.10 23.37 -5.60
CA LYS A 509 0.10 24.01 -6.45
C LYS A 509 -1.27 23.39 -6.19
N ASP A 510 -2.20 24.15 -5.66
CA ASP A 510 -3.54 23.72 -5.32
C ASP A 510 -4.50 23.95 -6.49
N ILE A 511 -5.45 23.05 -6.69
CA ILE A 511 -6.44 23.17 -7.77
C ILE A 511 -7.36 24.36 -7.53
N THR A 512 -7.54 25.19 -8.56
CA THR A 512 -8.45 26.36 -8.55
C THR A 512 -9.62 26.20 -9.53
N ARG A 513 -9.40 25.48 -10.65
CA ARG A 513 -10.46 25.17 -11.63
C ARG A 513 -10.37 23.72 -12.10
N CYS A 514 -11.53 23.10 -12.25
CA CYS A 514 -11.66 21.73 -12.74
C CYS A 514 -12.46 21.74 -14.04
N GLU A 515 -11.83 21.36 -15.17
CA GLU A 515 -12.46 21.34 -16.50
C GLU A 515 -13.26 22.64 -16.79
N GLY A 516 -12.67 23.80 -16.44
CA GLY A 516 -13.28 25.14 -16.61
C GLY A 516 -14.22 25.60 -15.49
N ARG A 517 -14.66 24.73 -14.57
CA ARG A 517 -15.46 25.10 -13.40
C ARG A 517 -14.56 25.63 -12.30
N SER A 518 -14.88 26.81 -11.73
CA SER A 518 -14.20 27.32 -10.52
C SER A 518 -14.50 26.45 -9.31
N LEU A 519 -13.49 26.22 -8.48
CA LEU A 519 -13.59 25.55 -7.19
C LEU A 519 -13.47 26.51 -6.00
N GLN A 520 -13.66 27.81 -6.20
CA GLN A 520 -13.58 28.82 -5.16
C GLN A 520 -14.50 28.56 -3.96
N GLU A 521 -15.62 27.87 -4.16
CA GLU A 521 -16.52 27.45 -3.09
C GLU A 521 -15.83 26.54 -2.04
N TRP A 522 -14.76 25.87 -2.45
CA TRP A 522 -13.94 24.96 -1.63
C TRP A 522 -12.64 25.58 -1.12
N ASP A 523 -12.47 26.91 -1.27
CA ASP A 523 -11.32 27.59 -0.66
C ASP A 523 -11.37 27.43 0.86
N ILE A 524 -10.25 27.01 1.45
CA ILE A 524 -10.13 26.77 2.89
C ILE A 524 -10.49 27.98 3.75
N LYS A 525 -10.29 29.19 3.22
CA LYS A 525 -10.65 30.44 3.88
C LYS A 525 -12.17 30.60 4.10
N ASN A 526 -12.98 29.84 3.36
CA ASN A 526 -14.44 29.81 3.57
C ASN A 526 -14.84 28.93 4.77
N PHE A 527 -13.92 28.12 5.28
CA PHE A 527 -14.19 27.14 6.32
C PHE A 527 -13.51 27.47 7.65
N TYR A 528 -12.39 28.21 7.61
CA TYR A 528 -11.54 28.45 8.77
C TYR A 528 -11.11 29.90 8.87
N SER A 529 -10.94 30.39 10.11
CA SER A 529 -10.27 31.65 10.38
C SER A 529 -8.77 31.58 10.06
N SER A 530 -8.14 32.73 9.88
CA SER A 530 -6.68 32.79 9.62
C SER A 530 -5.86 32.13 10.73
N ASP A 531 -6.28 32.23 11.98
CA ASP A 531 -5.57 31.62 13.10
C ASP A 531 -5.74 30.10 13.11
N GLN A 532 -6.95 29.58 12.84
CA GLN A 532 -7.16 28.14 12.66
C GLN A 532 -6.32 27.57 11.52
N ILE A 533 -6.18 28.30 10.41
CA ILE A 533 -5.32 27.88 9.29
C ILE A 533 -3.86 27.79 9.74
N LYS A 534 -3.36 28.80 10.48
CA LYS A 534 -1.99 28.77 11.00
C LYS A 534 -1.75 27.62 11.97
N ASP A 535 -2.70 27.36 12.88
CA ASP A 535 -2.60 26.28 13.84
C ASP A 535 -2.56 24.91 13.14
N TYR A 536 -3.43 24.68 12.14
CA TYR A 536 -3.42 23.44 11.34
C TYR A 536 -2.14 23.28 10.52
N ILE A 537 -1.57 24.38 9.98
CA ILE A 537 -0.28 24.35 9.27
C ILE A 537 0.84 23.98 10.24
N SER A 538 0.89 24.62 11.42
CA SER A 538 1.91 24.34 12.44
C SER A 538 1.87 22.86 12.85
N ASP A 539 0.70 22.35 13.23
CA ASP A 539 0.51 20.95 13.62
C ASP A 539 0.92 19.96 12.52
N LEU A 540 0.57 20.28 11.26
CA LEU A 540 0.95 19.46 10.11
C LEU A 540 2.46 19.43 9.91
N VAL A 541 3.11 20.60 9.97
CA VAL A 541 4.56 20.76 9.76
C VAL A 541 5.34 20.12 10.90
N GLU A 542 4.97 20.37 12.15
CA GLU A 542 5.61 19.74 13.32
C GLU A 542 5.57 18.20 13.22
N GLY A 543 4.42 17.65 12.85
CA GLY A 543 4.29 16.21 12.67
C GLY A 543 5.10 15.66 11.49
N ARG A 544 5.27 16.42 10.40
CA ARG A 544 6.13 16.05 9.28
C ARG A 544 7.61 16.10 9.66
N GLN A 545 8.01 17.12 10.42
CA GLN A 545 9.38 17.26 10.93
C GLN A 545 9.74 16.07 11.82
N ALA A 546 8.93 15.78 12.86
CA ALA A 546 9.17 14.68 13.77
C ALA A 546 9.29 13.34 13.04
N TYR A 547 8.41 13.08 12.05
CA TYR A 547 8.47 11.87 11.26
C TYR A 547 9.68 11.81 10.33
N THR A 548 10.09 12.93 9.75
CA THR A 548 11.30 13.01 8.91
C THR A 548 12.55 12.74 9.75
N GLU A 549 12.63 13.29 10.97
CA GLU A 549 13.72 12.99 11.92
C GLU A 549 13.79 11.51 12.29
N GLU A 550 12.64 10.87 12.58
CA GLU A 550 12.56 9.42 12.82
C GLU A 550 13.15 8.62 11.65
N ILE A 551 12.73 8.94 10.43
CA ILE A 551 13.18 8.20 9.24
C ILE A 551 14.63 8.52 8.89
N SER A 552 15.11 9.74 9.14
CA SER A 552 16.48 10.19 8.83
C SER A 552 17.55 9.38 9.54
N ALA A 553 17.25 8.84 10.72
CA ALA A 553 18.15 7.94 11.44
C ALA A 553 18.55 6.69 10.62
N GLY A 554 17.76 6.29 9.63
CA GLY A 554 18.04 5.22 8.68
C GLY A 554 18.88 5.64 7.46
N GLY A 555 19.42 6.87 7.42
CA GLY A 555 20.28 7.38 6.36
C GLY A 555 19.51 7.94 5.16
N LEU A 556 18.61 8.90 5.38
CA LEU A 556 18.02 9.69 4.28
C LEU A 556 19.11 10.51 3.58
N ARG A 557 18.94 10.67 2.26
CA ARG A 557 19.80 11.54 1.44
C ARG A 557 19.64 13.00 1.82
N ASP A 558 20.75 13.77 1.71
CA ASP A 558 20.76 15.20 2.00
C ASP A 558 19.79 15.98 1.12
N GLU A 559 19.60 15.57 -0.14
CA GLU A 559 18.67 16.22 -1.06
C GLU A 559 17.22 16.10 -0.60
N VAL A 560 16.85 14.94 0.00
CA VAL A 560 15.51 14.74 0.57
C VAL A 560 15.33 15.57 1.83
N LEU A 561 16.33 15.61 2.69
CA LEU A 561 16.31 16.45 3.91
C LEU A 561 16.20 17.94 3.56
N TYR A 562 16.97 18.40 2.58
CA TYR A 562 16.89 19.78 2.10
C TYR A 562 15.51 20.13 1.52
N ALA A 563 14.94 19.23 0.71
CA ALA A 563 13.58 19.41 0.19
C ALA A 563 12.53 19.50 1.31
N ALA A 564 12.67 18.67 2.36
CA ALA A 564 11.79 18.68 3.51
C ALA A 564 11.89 20.01 4.28
N GLU A 565 13.10 20.48 4.60
CA GLU A 565 13.32 21.76 5.26
C GLU A 565 12.77 22.95 4.46
N ARG A 566 12.97 22.94 3.15
CA ARG A 566 12.40 23.94 2.25
C ARG A 566 10.87 23.94 2.31
N SER A 567 10.24 22.75 2.32
CA SER A 567 8.79 22.63 2.45
C SER A 567 8.27 23.24 3.76
N TYR A 568 8.97 23.04 4.88
CA TYR A 568 8.58 23.62 6.18
C TYR A 568 8.66 25.15 6.19
N ARG A 569 9.72 25.72 5.62
CA ARG A 569 9.89 27.19 5.54
C ARG A 569 8.80 27.84 4.68
N ILE A 570 8.45 27.23 3.54
CA ILE A 570 7.41 27.75 2.64
C ILE A 570 6.04 27.72 3.32
N ALA A 571 5.75 26.70 4.13
CA ALA A 571 4.52 26.62 4.92
C ALA A 571 4.47 27.61 6.12
N GLY A 572 5.49 28.46 6.30
CA GLY A 572 5.51 29.51 7.31
C GLY A 572 6.07 29.11 8.67
N HIS A 573 6.71 27.95 8.76
CA HIS A 573 7.38 27.52 9.98
C HIS A 573 8.79 28.13 10.03
N ARG A 574 8.99 29.18 10.83
CA ARG A 574 10.33 29.67 11.16
C ARG A 574 10.90 28.81 12.26
N ASP A 575 12.08 28.24 12.01
CA ASP A 575 12.86 27.51 13.01
C ASP A 575 12.98 28.30 14.31
N LYS A 576 12.61 27.73 15.44
CA LYS A 576 12.90 28.23 16.78
C LYS A 576 14.34 27.93 17.24
N ARG A 577 15.27 27.60 16.35
CA ARG A 577 16.68 27.45 16.73
C ARG A 577 17.29 28.82 16.94
N PRO A 578 18.05 29.06 18.03
CA PRO A 578 18.74 30.31 18.20
C PRO A 578 19.75 30.50 17.07
N SER A 579 19.64 31.61 16.36
CA SER A 579 20.52 32.03 15.27
C SER A 579 21.98 32.07 15.74
N GLN A 580 22.80 31.16 15.28
CA GLN A 580 24.23 31.44 15.13
C GLN A 580 24.43 32.00 13.71
N ASN A 581 24.82 33.27 13.67
CA ASN A 581 25.20 34.09 12.50
C ASN A 581 24.07 34.62 11.60
N GLU A 582 23.57 35.79 12.00
CA GLU A 582 22.95 36.75 11.10
C GLU A 582 24.03 37.47 10.25
N ASN A 583 24.63 36.82 9.28
CA ASN A 583 25.39 37.48 8.20
C ASN A 583 25.68 36.50 7.08
N SER A 584 24.64 36.06 6.40
CA SER A 584 24.76 35.42 5.08
C SER A 584 23.73 36.09 4.16
N PRO A 585 24.13 36.63 3.01
CA PRO A 585 23.20 37.27 2.08
C PRO A 585 22.20 36.27 1.55
N GLU A 586 20.94 36.67 1.40
CA GLU A 586 19.92 35.91 0.71
C GLU A 586 20.43 35.53 -0.69
N PRO A 587 20.34 34.28 -1.12
CA PRO A 587 20.63 33.93 -2.50
C PRO A 587 19.48 34.46 -3.39
N GLU A 588 19.84 35.34 -4.33
CA GLU A 588 18.98 35.75 -5.44
C GLU A 588 18.37 34.54 -6.13
N GLU A 589 17.09 34.66 -6.53
CA GLU A 589 16.41 33.69 -7.40
C GLU A 589 17.14 33.61 -8.75
N SER A 590 18.15 32.76 -8.84
CA SER A 590 18.80 32.49 -10.12
C SER A 590 18.08 31.30 -10.81
N SER A 591 17.72 31.56 -12.06
CA SER A 591 17.14 30.60 -13.01
C SER A 591 18.10 29.48 -13.46
N ASP A 592 19.17 29.20 -12.72
CA ASP A 592 20.26 28.31 -13.12
C ASP A 592 20.22 26.96 -12.40
N PHE A 593 19.18 26.19 -12.63
CA PHE A 593 19.08 24.80 -12.14
C PHE A 593 19.38 23.74 -13.21
N LEU A 594 20.15 24.08 -14.26
CA LEU A 594 20.48 23.16 -15.34
C LEU A 594 21.99 22.95 -15.59
N GLU A 595 22.87 23.18 -14.64
CA GLU A 595 24.29 22.78 -14.79
C GLU A 595 24.85 22.08 -13.54
N PHE A 596 24.50 20.81 -13.32
CA PHE A 596 25.37 19.93 -12.55
C PHE A 596 26.13 19.02 -13.54
N LYS A 597 27.28 19.51 -13.97
CA LYS A 597 28.30 18.72 -14.70
C LYS A 597 28.75 17.57 -13.81
N SER A 598 28.59 16.36 -14.33
CA SER A 598 29.18 15.13 -13.82
C SER A 598 30.68 15.33 -13.53
N ARG A 599 31.10 15.28 -12.27
CA ARG A 599 32.51 15.12 -11.94
C ARG A 599 32.94 13.70 -12.27
N PRO A 600 34.04 13.49 -13.00
CA PRO A 600 34.52 12.14 -13.30
C PRO A 600 35.00 11.46 -12.02
N ARG A 601 34.62 10.19 -11.84
CA ARG A 601 35.18 9.32 -10.81
C ARG A 601 36.69 9.28 -10.99
N ARG A 602 37.44 9.61 -9.93
CA ARG A 602 38.85 9.31 -9.83
C ARG A 602 39.00 7.81 -9.63
N ASP A 603 39.39 7.09 -10.66
CA ASP A 603 40.00 5.77 -10.56
C ASP A 603 41.31 5.89 -9.78
N GLY A 604 41.41 5.18 -8.69
CA GLY A 604 42.62 5.20 -7.86
C GLY A 604 42.75 3.97 -6.99
N PHE A 605 43.40 2.95 -7.54
CA PHE A 605 44.30 2.01 -6.86
C PHE A 605 43.79 1.20 -5.65
N TRP A 606 43.46 -0.07 -5.87
CA TRP A 606 43.95 -1.16 -5.02
C TRP A 606 44.36 -2.35 -5.88
N ARG A 607 45.67 -2.47 -6.10
CA ARG A 607 46.34 -3.74 -6.47
C ARG A 607 47.12 -4.20 -5.23
N ASN A 608 47.00 -5.49 -4.94
CA ASN A 608 47.90 -6.36 -4.14
C ASN A 608 47.85 -6.21 -2.60
N ARG A 609 47.16 -7.08 -1.86
CA ARG A 609 47.71 -8.30 -1.25
C ARG A 609 46.57 -9.18 -0.71
#